data_7d5ae876540b671989b396dfc063d00d
#
_entry.id   7d5ae876540b671989b396dfc063d00d
#
_cell.length_a   1.000
_cell.length_b   1.000
_cell.length_c   1.000
_cell.angle_alpha   90.00
_cell.angle_beta   90.00
_cell.angle_gamma   90.00
#
_symmetry.space_group_name_H-M   'P 1'
#
loop_
_entity.id
_entity.type
_entity.pdbx_description
1 polymer ?
#
loop_
_entity_poly.entity_id
_entity_poly.type
_entity_poly.pdbx_seq_one_letter_code
_entity_poly.pdbx_strand_id
1 'polypeptide(L)'
;RGGTPHVEIQELLDQATILIGHNIAYDLMWLWESGFRYDGPVYCTMLTEYILQRGLKEPLHLKDCAERYDLETKKQDTLKQYFAKGYATDEIPRDELSEYLSADLRATQQLCDAQYKKLNSEQYAGLMDSVILTNKVTVTLANMYRKGFKVDQNKLNEVRQEFEQEKKDIEERLNKQVRELMGDTPINLNSPEQMSWVIYSRKVKDKATWGNHFHPNMHDKQFKNNVAYNSSIVYKTKAEQCGYCKGTGYIRKIKKD
;
A
#
# COMPACT_ATOMS: atom_id res chain seq x y z
N ARG A 1 17.00 -22.82 -1.52
CA ARG A 1 16.52 -24.03 -0.88
C ARG A 1 17.68 -24.62 -0.12
N GLY A 2 17.75 -24.32 1.20
CA GLY A 2 18.57 -24.94 2.19
C GLY A 2 20.05 -25.16 1.89
N GLY A 3 20.84 -24.08 1.79
CA GLY A 3 22.28 -24.24 1.95
C GLY A 3 22.59 -24.73 3.36
N THR A 4 23.73 -25.40 3.55
CA THR A 4 24.18 -25.76 4.90
C THR A 4 24.46 -24.48 5.67
N PRO A 5 23.83 -24.25 6.84
CA PRO A 5 24.06 -23.05 7.62
C PRO A 5 25.54 -22.92 7.98
N HIS A 6 26.05 -21.70 7.91
CA HIS A 6 27.41 -21.42 8.30
C HIS A 6 27.54 -21.62 9.82
N VAL A 7 28.42 -22.51 10.27
CA VAL A 7 28.53 -22.94 11.70
C VAL A 7 28.77 -21.73 12.61
N GLU A 8 29.69 -20.83 12.24
CA GLU A 8 29.99 -19.63 13.04
C GLU A 8 28.78 -18.70 13.24
N ILE A 9 27.92 -18.57 12.23
CA ILE A 9 26.71 -17.75 12.35
C ILE A 9 25.71 -18.43 13.28
N GLN A 10 25.58 -19.76 13.21
CA GLN A 10 24.70 -20.50 14.12
C GLN A 10 25.18 -20.38 15.56
N GLU A 11 26.49 -20.49 15.80
CA GLU A 11 27.09 -20.31 17.15
C GLU A 11 26.81 -18.92 17.71
N LEU A 12 26.87 -17.86 16.88
CA LEU A 12 26.50 -16.51 17.30
C LEU A 12 25.01 -16.40 17.63
N LEU A 13 24.14 -17.04 16.86
CA LEU A 13 22.70 -17.06 17.13
C LEU A 13 22.37 -17.82 18.40
N ASP A 14 23.06 -18.94 18.66
CA ASP A 14 22.87 -19.76 19.86
C ASP A 14 23.33 -19.02 21.15
N GLN A 15 24.27 -18.09 21.03
CA GLN A 15 24.76 -17.27 22.16
C GLN A 15 23.96 -15.96 22.31
N ALA A 16 23.14 -15.59 21.30
CA ALA A 16 22.42 -14.32 21.33
C ALA A 16 21.33 -14.33 22.40
N THR A 17 21.39 -13.39 23.32
CA THR A 17 20.37 -13.20 24.37
C THR A 17 19.06 -12.65 23.77
N ILE A 18 19.17 -11.79 22.76
CA ILE A 18 18.05 -11.20 22.04
C ILE A 18 18.48 -10.85 20.62
N LEU A 19 17.62 -11.04 19.65
CA LEU A 19 17.85 -10.61 18.27
C LEU A 19 17.10 -9.31 18.01
N ILE A 20 17.84 -8.28 17.59
CA ILE A 20 17.28 -6.95 17.33
C ILE A 20 17.26 -6.73 15.82
N GLY A 21 16.13 -6.22 15.31
CA GLY A 21 16.01 -5.89 13.91
C GLY A 21 14.92 -4.85 13.63
N HIS A 22 14.97 -4.27 12.45
CA HIS A 22 13.91 -3.39 11.96
C HIS A 22 13.02 -4.16 10.99
N ASN A 23 11.79 -4.45 11.38
CA ASN A 23 10.92 -5.44 10.71
C ASN A 23 11.47 -6.87 10.80
N ILE A 24 11.91 -7.25 11.98
CA ILE A 24 12.62 -8.51 12.29
C ILE A 24 11.92 -9.79 11.78
N ALA A 25 10.61 -9.75 11.57
CA ALA A 25 9.87 -10.89 11.02
C ALA A 25 10.43 -11.33 9.65
N TYR A 26 10.85 -10.37 8.84
CA TYR A 26 11.45 -10.64 7.53
C TYR A 26 12.80 -11.34 7.67
N ASP A 27 13.65 -10.83 8.56
CA ASP A 27 14.98 -11.41 8.80
C ASP A 27 14.88 -12.81 9.38
N LEU A 28 13.96 -13.04 10.33
CA LEU A 28 13.70 -14.37 10.89
C LEU A 28 13.28 -15.38 9.82
N MET A 29 12.37 -15.01 8.92
CA MET A 29 11.94 -15.89 7.84
C MET A 29 13.13 -16.30 6.96
N TRP A 30 14.01 -15.36 6.62
CA TRP A 30 15.19 -15.64 5.82
C TRP A 30 16.21 -16.50 6.56
N LEU A 31 16.46 -16.24 7.84
CA LEU A 31 17.32 -17.06 8.68
C LEU A 31 16.83 -18.53 8.71
N TRP A 32 15.54 -18.73 8.97
CA TRP A 32 14.96 -20.07 9.02
C TRP A 32 14.95 -20.78 7.66
N GLU A 33 14.67 -20.07 6.57
CA GLU A 33 14.73 -20.64 5.22
C GLU A 33 16.16 -20.95 4.77
N SER A 34 17.13 -20.21 5.27
CA SER A 34 18.55 -20.50 5.07
C SER A 34 19.09 -21.65 5.94
N GLY A 35 18.25 -22.24 6.79
CA GLY A 35 18.58 -23.40 7.63
C GLY A 35 19.10 -23.05 9.02
N PHE A 36 19.21 -21.76 9.38
CA PHE A 36 19.54 -21.35 10.73
C PHE A 36 18.38 -21.58 11.69
N ARG A 37 18.73 -21.77 12.97
CA ARG A 37 17.76 -21.94 14.05
C ARG A 37 17.91 -20.79 15.03
N TYR A 38 16.81 -20.19 15.40
CA TYR A 38 16.74 -19.20 16.46
C TYR A 38 15.35 -19.25 17.10
N ASP A 39 15.30 -19.53 18.39
CA ASP A 39 14.09 -19.63 19.19
C ASP A 39 14.09 -18.62 20.35
N GLY A 40 15.10 -17.75 20.38
CA GLY A 40 15.26 -16.73 21.41
C GLY A 40 14.29 -15.55 21.26
N PRO A 41 14.30 -14.63 22.23
CA PRO A 41 13.50 -13.42 22.17
C PRO A 41 13.97 -12.48 21.06
N VAL A 42 13.02 -11.71 20.52
CA VAL A 42 13.30 -10.70 19.50
C VAL A 42 12.86 -9.32 19.94
N TYR A 43 13.49 -8.28 19.37
CA TYR A 43 13.08 -6.91 19.50
C TYR A 43 12.98 -6.27 18.13
N CYS A 44 11.76 -5.87 17.77
CA CYS A 44 11.47 -5.20 16.49
C CYS A 44 11.39 -3.69 16.70
N THR A 45 12.38 -2.95 16.21
CA THR A 45 12.38 -1.49 16.34
C THR A 45 11.23 -0.83 15.58
N MET A 46 10.78 -1.40 14.46
CA MET A 46 9.63 -0.90 13.71
C MET A 46 8.32 -1.01 14.50
N LEU A 47 8.06 -2.16 15.10
CA LEU A 47 6.84 -2.38 15.89
C LEU A 47 6.87 -1.63 17.22
N THR A 48 8.05 -1.52 17.82
CA THR A 48 8.22 -0.68 19.01
C THR A 48 7.91 0.78 18.70
N GLU A 49 8.38 1.29 17.57
CA GLU A 49 8.06 2.65 17.12
C GLU A 49 6.55 2.84 16.90
N TYR A 50 5.89 1.87 16.27
CA TYR A 50 4.44 1.90 16.11
C TYR A 50 3.69 2.04 17.44
N ILE A 51 4.13 1.31 18.48
CA ILE A 51 3.55 1.39 19.82
C ILE A 51 3.84 2.77 20.46
N LEU A 52 5.07 3.26 20.34
CA LEU A 52 5.49 4.57 20.88
C LEU A 52 4.75 5.74 20.24
N GLN A 53 4.33 5.62 19.00
CA GLN A 53 3.54 6.64 18.31
C GLN A 53 2.11 6.80 18.85
N ARG A 54 1.57 5.81 19.53
CA ARG A 54 0.21 5.85 20.10
C ARG A 54 -0.86 6.30 19.11
N GLY A 55 -0.77 5.85 17.86
CA GLY A 55 -1.77 6.10 16.82
C GLY A 55 -1.53 7.33 15.94
N LEU A 56 -0.41 8.01 16.04
CA LEU A 56 -0.06 9.16 15.18
C LEU A 56 0.13 8.75 13.69
N LYS A 57 0.37 7.47 13.41
CA LYS A 57 0.51 6.92 12.05
C LYS A 57 1.61 7.57 11.21
N GLU A 58 2.71 7.94 11.84
CA GLU A 58 3.89 8.41 11.13
C GLU A 58 4.60 7.26 10.40
N PRO A 59 5.40 7.55 9.36
CA PRO A 59 6.14 6.53 8.63
C PRO A 59 7.05 5.70 9.54
N LEU A 60 7.13 4.39 9.25
CA LEU A 60 7.87 3.43 10.07
C LEU A 60 9.15 2.90 9.39
N HIS A 61 9.55 3.45 8.24
CA HIS A 61 10.82 3.05 7.62
C HIS A 61 12.00 3.41 8.55
N LEU A 62 13.04 2.59 8.54
CA LEU A 62 14.20 2.80 9.41
C LEU A 62 14.76 4.22 9.33
N LYS A 63 14.80 4.79 8.12
CA LYS A 63 15.23 6.17 7.90
C LYS A 63 14.35 7.16 8.67
N ASP A 64 13.03 7.09 8.47
CA ASP A 64 12.09 8.02 9.08
C ASP A 64 12.12 7.90 10.61
N CYS A 65 12.28 6.66 11.11
CA CYS A 65 12.48 6.41 12.53
C CYS A 65 13.78 7.04 13.04
N ALA A 66 14.89 6.83 12.34
CA ALA A 66 16.19 7.37 12.74
C ALA A 66 16.19 8.91 12.75
N GLU A 67 15.60 9.53 11.73
CA GLU A 67 15.45 11.01 11.67
C GLU A 67 14.66 11.57 12.85
N ARG A 68 13.61 10.89 13.33
CA ARG A 68 12.85 11.34 14.52
C ARG A 68 13.65 11.33 15.82
N TYR A 69 14.72 10.55 15.87
CA TYR A 69 15.59 10.47 17.04
C TYR A 69 16.94 11.16 16.84
N ASP A 70 17.06 11.96 15.75
CA ASP A 70 18.31 12.64 15.37
C ASP A 70 19.51 11.68 15.27
N LEU A 71 19.27 10.45 14.79
CA LEU A 71 20.30 9.43 14.60
C LEU A 71 20.93 9.57 13.22
N GLU A 72 22.16 9.04 13.10
CA GLU A 72 22.83 8.98 11.80
C GLU A 72 22.02 8.21 10.78
N THR A 73 21.66 8.87 9.69
CA THR A 73 20.96 8.25 8.57
C THR A 73 21.95 7.96 7.45
N LYS A 74 21.65 6.93 6.66
CA LYS A 74 22.44 6.51 5.52
C LYS A 74 22.63 7.64 4.50
N LYS A 75 23.74 7.59 3.79
CA LYS A 75 23.85 8.13 2.43
C LYS A 75 23.09 7.20 1.47
N GLN A 76 21.81 7.52 1.26
CA GLN A 76 20.75 6.58 0.87
C GLN A 76 20.73 6.13 -0.59
N ASP A 77 21.51 6.71 -1.48
CA ASP A 77 21.16 6.61 -2.90
C ASP A 77 21.98 5.59 -3.69
N THR A 78 23.05 5.03 -3.12
CA THR A 78 23.93 4.13 -3.85
C THR A 78 23.21 2.86 -4.33
N LEU A 79 22.54 2.14 -3.43
CA LEU A 79 21.85 0.90 -3.82
C LEU A 79 20.65 1.16 -4.73
N LYS A 80 19.91 2.25 -4.53
CA LYS A 80 18.78 2.62 -5.40
C LYS A 80 19.25 2.87 -6.84
N GLN A 81 20.45 3.43 -7.02
CA GLN A 81 21.01 3.64 -8.36
C GLN A 81 21.32 2.33 -9.07
N TYR A 82 21.82 1.32 -8.35
CA TYR A 82 22.02 -0.03 -8.91
C TYR A 82 20.71 -0.68 -9.32
N PHE A 83 19.72 -0.69 -8.45
CA PHE A 83 18.40 -1.23 -8.76
C PHE A 83 17.69 -0.48 -9.90
N ALA A 84 17.82 0.85 -9.97
CA ALA A 84 17.28 1.63 -11.07
C ALA A 84 17.93 1.30 -12.43
N LYS A 85 19.18 0.83 -12.42
CA LYS A 85 19.89 0.32 -13.60
C LYS A 85 19.60 -1.16 -13.89
N GLY A 86 18.78 -1.82 -13.07
CA GLY A 86 18.40 -3.23 -13.26
C GLY A 86 19.36 -4.26 -12.66
N TYR A 87 20.32 -3.84 -11.85
CA TYR A 87 21.24 -4.77 -11.17
C TYR A 87 20.52 -5.58 -10.12
N ALA A 88 20.80 -6.87 -10.05
CA ALA A 88 20.41 -7.72 -8.94
C ALA A 88 21.37 -7.51 -7.74
N THR A 89 20.97 -7.93 -6.55
CA THR A 89 21.73 -7.68 -5.32
C THR A 89 23.12 -8.33 -5.34
N ASP A 90 23.26 -9.48 -5.97
CA ASP A 90 24.51 -10.21 -6.12
C ASP A 90 25.48 -9.60 -7.17
N GLU A 91 24.99 -8.68 -7.99
CA GLU A 91 25.77 -7.92 -8.97
C GLU A 91 26.32 -6.61 -8.39
N ILE A 92 25.88 -6.21 -7.19
CA ILE A 92 26.37 -5.01 -6.52
C ILE A 92 27.75 -5.26 -5.89
N PRO A 93 28.72 -4.33 -6.00
CA PRO A 93 30.01 -4.48 -5.35
C PRO A 93 29.89 -4.78 -3.86
N ARG A 94 30.59 -5.82 -3.40
CA ARG A 94 30.46 -6.33 -2.03
C ARG A 94 30.79 -5.29 -0.97
N ASP A 95 31.75 -4.42 -1.26
CA ASP A 95 32.18 -3.38 -0.32
C ASP A 95 31.06 -2.34 -0.09
N GLU A 96 30.39 -1.92 -1.17
CA GLU A 96 29.24 -1.01 -1.08
C GLU A 96 28.04 -1.64 -0.35
N LEU A 97 27.80 -2.92 -0.63
CA LEU A 97 26.76 -3.67 0.05
C LEU A 97 27.06 -3.84 1.55
N SER A 98 28.32 -4.10 1.90
CA SER A 98 28.79 -4.21 3.28
C SER A 98 28.71 -2.89 4.03
N GLU A 99 29.10 -1.79 3.40
CA GLU A 99 29.00 -0.44 3.98
C GLU A 99 27.53 -0.09 4.26
N TYR A 100 26.67 -0.37 3.29
CA TYR A 100 25.22 -0.17 3.43
C TYR A 100 24.63 -0.98 4.59
N LEU A 101 24.94 -2.28 4.65
CA LEU A 101 24.49 -3.16 5.73
C LEU A 101 24.97 -2.69 7.10
N SER A 102 26.25 -2.31 7.18
CA SER A 102 26.84 -1.81 8.43
C SER A 102 26.18 -0.53 8.93
N ALA A 103 25.79 0.35 8.00
CA ALA A 103 25.05 1.56 8.35
C ALA A 103 23.64 1.24 8.86
N ASP A 104 22.95 0.27 8.25
CA ASP A 104 21.62 -0.19 8.71
C ASP A 104 21.67 -0.83 10.09
N LEU A 105 22.66 -1.64 10.35
CA LEU A 105 22.86 -2.28 11.65
C LEU A 105 23.11 -1.23 12.74
N ARG A 106 23.99 -0.26 12.47
CA ARG A 106 24.24 0.86 13.42
C ARG A 106 22.97 1.68 13.69
N ALA A 107 22.25 2.08 12.64
CA ALA A 107 21.00 2.81 12.79
C ALA A 107 19.95 2.03 13.60
N THR A 108 19.82 0.73 13.35
CA THR A 108 18.91 -0.16 14.07
C THR A 108 19.28 -0.27 15.55
N GLN A 109 20.56 -0.41 15.85
CA GLN A 109 21.06 -0.46 17.23
C GLN A 109 20.80 0.86 17.97
N GLN A 110 21.19 1.99 17.38
CA GLN A 110 20.99 3.31 17.97
C GLN A 110 19.49 3.60 18.20
N LEU A 111 18.64 3.20 17.25
CA LEU A 111 17.19 3.32 17.38
C LEU A 111 16.66 2.47 18.54
N CYS A 112 17.13 1.23 18.67
CA CYS A 112 16.78 0.37 19.81
C CYS A 112 17.14 1.04 21.15
N ASP A 113 18.35 1.56 21.27
CA ASP A 113 18.82 2.23 22.48
C ASP A 113 17.98 3.48 22.83
N ALA A 114 17.63 4.28 21.81
CA ALA A 114 16.78 5.46 21.98
C ALA A 114 15.36 5.08 22.40
N GLN A 115 14.78 4.06 21.78
CA GLN A 115 13.46 3.54 22.13
C GLN A 115 13.43 2.94 23.54
N TYR A 116 14.47 2.22 23.93
CA TYR A 116 14.58 1.65 25.27
C TYR A 116 14.63 2.74 26.34
N LYS A 117 15.40 3.81 26.13
CA LYS A 117 15.42 4.97 27.01
C LYS A 117 14.03 5.61 27.14
N LYS A 118 13.33 5.75 26.01
CA LYS A 118 11.99 6.35 25.97
C LYS A 118 10.96 5.48 26.69
N LEU A 119 10.99 4.15 26.50
CA LEU A 119 10.10 3.21 27.16
C LEU A 119 10.27 3.18 28.69
N ASN A 120 11.47 3.45 29.18
CA ASN A 120 11.76 3.53 30.63
C ASN A 120 11.42 4.88 31.27
N SER A 121 10.92 5.85 30.48
CA SER A 121 10.49 7.13 31.03
C SER A 121 9.05 7.05 31.59
N GLU A 122 8.71 7.90 32.54
CA GLU A 122 7.38 7.95 33.16
C GLU A 122 6.26 8.16 32.14
N GLN A 123 6.53 8.95 31.10
CA GLN A 123 5.57 9.24 30.03
C GLN A 123 5.10 8.00 29.28
N TYR A 124 5.92 6.97 29.22
CA TYR A 124 5.67 5.72 28.48
C TYR A 124 5.56 4.50 29.40
N ALA A 125 5.33 4.73 30.69
CA ALA A 125 5.14 3.66 31.67
C ALA A 125 4.04 2.68 31.22
N GLY A 126 4.31 1.39 31.36
CA GLY A 126 3.39 0.31 30.98
C GLY A 126 3.40 -0.09 29.50
N LEU A 127 4.04 0.67 28.59
CA LEU A 127 4.13 0.26 27.19
C LEU A 127 5.10 -0.91 26.95
N MET A 128 6.05 -1.13 27.84
CA MET A 128 7.01 -2.23 27.72
C MET A 128 6.33 -3.59 27.61
N ASP A 129 5.28 -3.84 28.37
CA ASP A 129 4.53 -5.10 28.30
C ASP A 129 3.89 -5.30 26.91
N SER A 130 3.36 -4.22 26.32
CA SER A 130 2.81 -4.23 24.98
C SER A 130 3.89 -4.52 23.93
N VAL A 131 5.10 -3.96 24.10
CA VAL A 131 6.26 -4.22 23.23
C VAL A 131 6.67 -5.68 23.31
N ILE A 132 6.79 -6.22 24.52
CA ILE A 132 7.16 -7.62 24.74
C ILE A 132 6.13 -8.57 24.12
N LEU A 133 4.84 -8.31 24.35
CA LEU A 133 3.77 -9.12 23.78
C LEU A 133 3.78 -9.07 22.25
N THR A 134 3.89 -7.89 21.66
CA THR A 134 3.92 -7.71 20.21
C THR A 134 5.11 -8.44 19.57
N ASN A 135 6.28 -8.40 20.20
CA ASN A 135 7.46 -9.12 19.71
C ASN A 135 7.28 -10.64 19.78
N LYS A 136 6.68 -11.18 20.83
CA LYS A 136 6.31 -12.61 20.91
C LYS A 136 5.34 -13.01 19.79
N VAL A 137 4.31 -12.19 19.55
CA VAL A 137 3.34 -12.41 18.45
C VAL A 137 4.04 -12.36 17.09
N THR A 138 5.02 -11.48 16.92
CA THR A 138 5.77 -11.34 15.66
C THR A 138 6.48 -12.64 15.27
N VAL A 139 7.10 -13.33 16.21
CA VAL A 139 7.74 -14.64 15.96
C VAL A 139 6.70 -15.66 15.47
N THR A 140 5.54 -15.69 16.12
CA THR A 140 4.43 -16.57 15.71
C THR A 140 3.94 -16.24 14.31
N LEU A 141 3.73 -14.96 14.00
CA LEU A 141 3.30 -14.52 12.69
C LEU A 141 4.33 -14.84 11.60
N ALA A 142 5.62 -14.63 11.87
CA ALA A 142 6.70 -14.99 10.95
C ALA A 142 6.67 -16.50 10.60
N ASN A 143 6.44 -17.36 11.61
CA ASN A 143 6.27 -18.80 11.39
C ASN A 143 5.00 -19.12 10.57
N MET A 144 3.89 -18.42 10.83
CA MET A 144 2.67 -18.60 10.05
C MET A 144 2.87 -18.17 8.57
N TYR A 145 3.51 -17.05 8.33
CA TYR A 145 3.87 -16.59 6.97
C TYR A 145 4.76 -17.60 6.25
N ARG A 146 5.76 -18.12 6.94
CA ARG A 146 6.68 -19.12 6.39
C ARG A 146 5.97 -20.41 6.01
N LYS A 147 5.06 -20.90 6.84
CA LYS A 147 4.26 -22.11 6.55
C LYS A 147 3.23 -21.87 5.47
N GLY A 148 2.69 -20.68 5.41
CA GLY A 148 1.58 -20.34 4.53
C GLY A 148 0.31 -21.14 4.82
N PHE A 149 -0.59 -21.15 3.87
CA PHE A 149 -1.79 -21.99 3.92
C PHE A 149 -1.98 -22.69 2.58
N LYS A 150 -2.58 -23.87 2.65
CA LYS A 150 -2.84 -24.67 1.45
C LYS A 150 -4.08 -24.13 0.73
N VAL A 151 -3.90 -23.75 -0.53
CA VAL A 151 -5.00 -23.33 -1.40
C VAL A 151 -5.45 -24.53 -2.25
N ASP A 152 -6.74 -24.83 -2.23
CA ASP A 152 -7.34 -25.76 -3.17
C ASP A 152 -7.46 -25.09 -4.54
N GLN A 153 -6.59 -25.48 -5.46
CA GLN A 153 -6.52 -24.92 -6.81
C GLN A 153 -7.78 -25.19 -7.63
N ASN A 154 -8.42 -26.33 -7.42
CA ASN A 154 -9.65 -26.68 -8.14
C ASN A 154 -10.78 -25.76 -7.70
N LYS A 155 -10.95 -25.63 -6.37
CA LYS A 155 -11.96 -24.73 -5.82
C LYS A 155 -11.70 -23.27 -6.15
N LEU A 156 -10.44 -22.85 -6.14
CA LEU A 156 -10.06 -21.50 -6.56
C LEU A 156 -10.45 -21.24 -8.02
N ASN A 157 -10.20 -22.20 -8.93
CA ASN A 157 -10.56 -22.07 -10.33
C ASN A 157 -12.07 -22.06 -10.56
N GLU A 158 -12.84 -22.89 -9.84
CA GLU A 158 -14.30 -22.86 -9.87
C GLU A 158 -14.84 -21.49 -9.48
N VAL A 159 -14.44 -21.00 -8.31
CA VAL A 159 -14.84 -19.70 -7.77
C VAL A 159 -14.41 -18.56 -8.70
N ARG A 160 -13.21 -18.65 -9.28
CA ARG A 160 -12.73 -17.67 -10.25
C ARG A 160 -13.63 -17.63 -11.50
N GLN A 161 -14.00 -18.77 -12.06
CA GLN A 161 -14.89 -18.83 -13.22
C GLN A 161 -16.27 -18.25 -12.91
N GLU A 162 -16.81 -18.56 -11.73
CA GLU A 162 -18.08 -18.03 -11.27
C GLU A 162 -18.05 -16.50 -11.17
N PHE A 163 -17.03 -15.94 -10.51
CA PHE A 163 -16.88 -14.48 -10.38
C PHE A 163 -16.54 -13.79 -11.71
N GLU A 164 -15.77 -14.41 -12.60
CA GLU A 164 -15.51 -13.87 -13.93
C GLU A 164 -16.80 -13.80 -14.76
N GLN A 165 -17.67 -14.78 -14.66
CA GLN A 165 -18.96 -14.76 -15.33
C GLN A 165 -19.90 -13.70 -14.72
N GLU A 166 -20.02 -13.67 -13.40
CA GLU A 166 -20.83 -12.66 -12.71
C GLU A 166 -20.35 -11.23 -13.02
N LYS A 167 -19.04 -11.02 -13.01
CA LYS A 167 -18.43 -9.74 -13.40
C LYS A 167 -18.83 -9.35 -14.82
N LYS A 168 -18.74 -10.27 -15.77
CA LYS A 168 -19.12 -10.02 -17.15
C LYS A 168 -20.59 -9.64 -17.29
N ASP A 169 -21.48 -10.38 -16.62
CA ASP A 169 -22.92 -10.11 -16.63
C ASP A 169 -23.23 -8.72 -16.03
N ILE A 170 -22.53 -8.36 -14.96
CA ILE A 170 -22.67 -7.02 -14.35
C ILE A 170 -22.14 -5.93 -15.30
N GLU A 171 -20.97 -6.12 -15.90
CA GLU A 171 -20.39 -5.18 -16.85
C GLU A 171 -21.30 -4.97 -18.07
N GLU A 172 -21.87 -6.04 -18.64
CA GLU A 172 -22.82 -5.95 -19.76
C GLU A 172 -24.08 -5.16 -19.37
N ARG A 173 -24.63 -5.44 -18.20
CA ARG A 173 -25.80 -4.73 -17.67
C ARG A 173 -25.50 -3.25 -17.42
N LEU A 174 -24.36 -2.94 -16.82
CA LEU A 174 -23.94 -1.55 -16.57
C LEU A 174 -23.68 -0.81 -17.89
N ASN A 175 -22.97 -1.43 -18.82
CA ASN A 175 -22.71 -0.86 -20.13
C ASN A 175 -24.03 -0.57 -20.91
N LYS A 176 -25.01 -1.45 -20.78
CA LYS A 176 -26.34 -1.22 -21.37
C LYS A 176 -27.01 0.03 -20.75
N GLN A 177 -26.99 0.16 -19.44
CA GLN A 177 -27.54 1.32 -18.73
C GLN A 177 -26.79 2.61 -19.10
N VAL A 178 -25.45 2.54 -19.17
CA VAL A 178 -24.65 3.70 -19.59
C VAL A 178 -24.99 4.12 -21.02
N ARG A 179 -25.16 3.16 -21.95
CA ARG A 179 -25.58 3.47 -23.33
C ARG A 179 -26.95 4.10 -23.41
N GLU A 180 -27.87 3.71 -22.58
CA GLU A 180 -29.19 4.32 -22.50
C GLU A 180 -29.11 5.79 -22.07
N LEU A 181 -28.14 6.12 -21.19
CA LEU A 181 -27.96 7.48 -20.66
C LEU A 181 -27.05 8.36 -21.54
N MET A 182 -25.95 7.80 -22.00
CA MET A 182 -24.84 8.51 -22.66
C MET A 182 -24.76 8.25 -24.18
N GLY A 183 -25.65 7.43 -24.72
CA GLY A 183 -25.53 6.94 -26.11
C GLY A 183 -24.32 6.01 -26.24
N ASP A 184 -23.76 5.90 -27.44
CA ASP A 184 -22.56 5.04 -27.71
C ASP A 184 -21.24 5.66 -27.20
N THR A 185 -21.31 6.53 -26.23
CA THR A 185 -20.13 7.16 -25.60
C THR A 185 -19.43 6.16 -24.70
N PRO A 186 -18.19 5.77 -24.98
CA PRO A 186 -17.48 4.82 -24.11
C PRO A 186 -17.16 5.46 -22.77
N ILE A 187 -17.66 4.87 -21.71
CA ILE A 187 -17.37 5.26 -20.33
C ILE A 187 -16.46 4.21 -19.70
N ASN A 188 -15.35 4.66 -19.14
CA ASN A 188 -14.50 3.80 -18.33
C ASN A 188 -15.11 3.66 -16.93
N LEU A 189 -15.71 2.52 -16.63
CA LEU A 189 -16.35 2.23 -15.35
C LEU A 189 -15.35 2.21 -14.18
N ASN A 190 -14.06 2.07 -14.45
CA ASN A 190 -13.00 2.13 -13.43
C ASN A 190 -12.51 3.56 -13.15
N SER A 191 -13.00 4.56 -13.88
CA SER A 191 -12.67 5.96 -13.63
C SER A 191 -13.71 6.61 -12.72
N PRO A 192 -13.36 6.99 -11.47
CA PRO A 192 -14.29 7.68 -10.56
C PRO A 192 -14.84 8.99 -11.15
N GLU A 193 -14.03 9.68 -11.94
CA GLU A 193 -14.43 10.91 -12.60
C GLU A 193 -15.51 10.65 -13.66
N GLN A 194 -15.28 9.69 -14.55
CA GLN A 194 -16.24 9.35 -15.60
C GLN A 194 -17.53 8.75 -15.02
N MET A 195 -17.41 7.91 -14.00
CA MET A 195 -18.57 7.41 -13.27
C MET A 195 -19.38 8.54 -12.62
N SER A 196 -18.71 9.56 -12.13
CA SER A 196 -19.40 10.72 -11.57
C SER A 196 -20.18 11.54 -12.61
N TRP A 197 -19.78 11.52 -13.86
CA TRP A 197 -20.53 12.14 -14.95
C TRP A 197 -21.84 11.41 -15.22
N VAL A 198 -21.79 10.07 -15.19
CA VAL A 198 -22.99 9.24 -15.39
C VAL A 198 -23.93 9.36 -14.20
N ILE A 199 -23.43 9.17 -12.97
CA ILE A 199 -24.26 9.11 -11.77
C ILE A 199 -24.85 10.48 -11.39
N TYR A 200 -24.04 11.54 -11.49
CA TYR A 200 -24.41 12.87 -10.98
C TYR A 200 -24.70 13.90 -12.09
N SER A 201 -24.77 13.49 -13.33
CA SER A 201 -24.93 14.38 -14.48
C SER A 201 -23.97 15.57 -14.48
N ARG A 202 -22.73 15.32 -14.07
CA ARG A 202 -21.76 16.41 -13.97
C ARG A 202 -21.40 16.95 -15.35
N LYS A 203 -21.32 18.28 -15.48
CA LYS A 203 -20.72 18.89 -16.64
C LYS A 203 -19.27 18.50 -16.74
N VAL A 204 -18.87 18.05 -17.93
CA VAL A 204 -17.46 17.79 -18.24
C VAL A 204 -16.71 19.13 -18.24
N LYS A 205 -15.64 19.23 -17.50
CA LYS A 205 -14.88 20.47 -17.35
C LYS A 205 -14.15 20.83 -18.64
N ASP A 206 -13.63 19.84 -19.32
CA ASP A 206 -12.80 19.97 -20.51
C ASP A 206 -13.47 19.31 -21.70
N LYS A 207 -14.00 20.13 -22.58
CA LYS A 207 -14.68 19.68 -23.80
C LYS A 207 -13.75 18.99 -24.80
N ALA A 208 -12.49 19.42 -24.87
CA ALA A 208 -11.52 18.84 -25.78
C ALA A 208 -11.12 17.43 -25.30
N THR A 209 -10.87 17.26 -24.03
CA THR A 209 -10.58 15.95 -23.43
C THR A 209 -11.75 15.00 -23.58
N TRP A 210 -12.98 15.48 -23.37
CA TRP A 210 -14.16 14.68 -23.63
C TRP A 210 -14.22 14.20 -25.08
N GLY A 211 -14.07 15.11 -26.05
CA GLY A 211 -14.10 14.80 -27.47
C GLY A 211 -13.01 13.82 -27.90
N ASN A 212 -11.85 13.86 -27.25
CA ASN A 212 -10.73 12.95 -27.55
C ASN A 212 -10.91 11.56 -26.94
N HIS A 213 -11.51 11.46 -25.77
CA HIS A 213 -11.69 10.19 -25.06
C HIS A 213 -12.98 9.46 -25.47
N PHE A 214 -13.99 10.21 -25.81
CA PHE A 214 -15.28 9.67 -26.23
C PHE A 214 -15.47 10.04 -27.69
N HIS A 215 -15.14 9.12 -28.58
CA HIS A 215 -15.56 9.18 -29.97
C HIS A 215 -17.01 8.72 -30.04
N PRO A 216 -17.96 9.63 -29.85
CA PRO A 216 -19.33 9.24 -29.91
C PRO A 216 -19.67 8.97 -31.35
N ASN A 217 -20.31 7.85 -31.62
CA ASN A 217 -21.13 7.70 -32.81
C ASN A 217 -22.29 8.72 -32.80
N MET A 218 -22.13 9.78 -32.06
CA MET A 218 -23.10 10.83 -31.92
C MET A 218 -22.84 11.91 -32.98
N HIS A 219 -23.91 12.35 -33.61
CA HIS A 219 -23.82 13.50 -34.49
C HIS A 219 -23.12 14.66 -33.79
N ASP A 220 -22.13 15.22 -34.43
CA ASP A 220 -21.31 16.32 -33.94
C ASP A 220 -22.13 17.47 -33.29
N LYS A 221 -23.35 17.73 -33.80
CA LYS A 221 -24.27 18.73 -33.23
C LYS A 221 -24.79 18.34 -31.85
N GLN A 222 -25.12 17.07 -31.62
CA GLN A 222 -25.63 16.61 -30.33
C GLN A 222 -24.50 16.59 -29.30
N PHE A 223 -23.32 16.17 -29.73
CA PHE A 223 -22.15 16.17 -28.89
C PHE A 223 -21.71 17.58 -28.52
N LYS A 224 -21.53 18.45 -29.51
CA LYS A 224 -21.08 19.83 -29.25
C LYS A 224 -22.06 20.66 -28.45
N ASN A 225 -23.35 20.42 -28.59
CA ASN A 225 -24.34 21.31 -27.96
C ASN A 225 -24.92 20.77 -26.65
N ASN A 226 -24.91 19.45 -26.43
CA ASN A 226 -25.83 18.95 -25.42
C ASN A 226 -25.33 17.81 -24.54
N VAL A 227 -24.75 16.74 -25.08
CA VAL A 227 -24.62 15.49 -24.34
C VAL A 227 -23.60 15.58 -23.24
N ALA A 228 -22.46 16.15 -23.52
CA ALA A 228 -21.40 16.26 -22.55
C ALA A 228 -21.61 17.37 -21.51
N TYR A 229 -22.57 18.24 -21.73
CA TYR A 229 -22.68 19.50 -20.98
C TYR A 229 -24.05 19.77 -20.41
N ASN A 230 -25.03 19.05 -20.83
CA ASN A 230 -26.42 19.27 -20.42
C ASN A 230 -26.99 17.98 -19.83
N SER A 231 -27.21 17.99 -18.52
CA SER A 231 -27.76 16.86 -17.80
C SER A 231 -29.10 16.35 -18.37
N SER A 232 -29.90 17.22 -18.96
CA SER A 232 -31.20 16.86 -19.56
C SER A 232 -31.08 15.96 -20.78
N ILE A 233 -29.92 15.93 -21.42
CA ILE A 233 -29.67 15.09 -22.59
C ILE A 233 -29.00 13.77 -22.19
N VAL A 234 -28.07 13.82 -21.26
CA VAL A 234 -27.47 12.62 -20.70
C VAL A 234 -28.54 11.68 -20.13
N TYR A 235 -29.55 12.25 -19.51
CA TYR A 235 -30.61 11.44 -18.87
C TYR A 235 -31.87 11.23 -19.69
N LYS A 236 -32.00 11.71 -20.91
CA LYS A 236 -33.20 11.56 -21.78
C LYS A 236 -34.55 11.55 -21.03
N THR A 237 -34.54 11.78 -19.76
CA THR A 237 -35.70 11.90 -18.87
C THR A 237 -35.82 13.35 -18.48
N LYS A 238 -37.02 13.80 -18.22
CA LYS A 238 -37.24 15.10 -17.57
C LYS A 238 -36.54 15.04 -16.20
N ALA A 239 -35.26 15.31 -16.18
CA ALA A 239 -34.54 15.44 -14.91
C ALA A 239 -35.11 16.67 -14.25
N GLU A 240 -35.87 16.50 -13.20
CA GLU A 240 -36.20 17.60 -12.29
C GLU A 240 -34.87 18.20 -11.84
N GLN A 241 -34.73 19.49 -11.95
CA GLN A 241 -33.54 20.19 -11.52
C GLN A 241 -33.33 19.92 -10.03
N CYS A 242 -32.20 19.29 -9.68
CA CYS A 242 -31.86 19.06 -8.28
C CYS A 242 -31.97 20.38 -7.51
N GLY A 243 -32.78 20.40 -6.46
CA GLY A 243 -33.00 21.59 -5.63
C GLY A 243 -31.71 22.17 -5.04
N TYR A 244 -30.69 21.32 -4.86
CA TYR A 244 -29.40 21.73 -4.31
C TYR A 244 -28.43 22.26 -5.34
N CYS A 245 -28.24 21.59 -6.47
CA CYS A 245 -27.24 21.97 -7.45
C CYS A 245 -27.84 22.66 -8.68
N LYS A 246 -29.16 22.71 -8.79
CA LYS A 246 -29.92 23.30 -9.91
C LYS A 246 -29.43 22.84 -11.28
N GLY A 247 -29.08 21.58 -11.39
CA GLY A 247 -28.58 20.94 -12.62
C GLY A 247 -27.10 21.19 -12.92
N THR A 248 -26.35 21.86 -12.04
CA THR A 248 -24.91 22.13 -12.27
C THR A 248 -24.00 21.00 -11.91
N GLY A 249 -24.47 20.00 -11.15
CA GLY A 249 -23.67 18.93 -10.60
C GLY A 249 -22.74 19.34 -9.44
N TYR A 250 -22.81 20.60 -9.01
CA TYR A 250 -21.98 21.15 -7.93
C TYR A 250 -22.82 21.87 -6.89
N ILE A 251 -22.53 21.62 -5.62
CA ILE A 251 -23.03 22.46 -4.53
C ILE A 251 -22.01 23.58 -4.31
N ARG A 252 -22.39 24.81 -4.55
CA ARG A 252 -21.55 25.95 -4.16
C ARG A 252 -21.53 26.01 -2.63
N LYS A 253 -20.37 25.80 -2.02
CA LYS A 253 -20.17 26.20 -0.63
C LYS A 253 -20.30 27.72 -0.58
N ILE A 254 -21.36 28.20 0.00
CA ILE A 254 -21.45 29.62 0.39
C ILE A 254 -20.47 29.77 1.51
N LYS A 255 -19.36 30.53 1.29
CA LYS A 255 -18.55 31.01 2.40
C LYS A 255 -19.50 31.85 3.23
N LYS A 256 -19.70 31.48 4.47
CA LYS A 256 -20.24 32.42 5.45
C LYS A 256 -19.13 33.43 5.71
N ASP A 257 -19.38 34.69 5.39
CA ASP A 257 -18.56 35.80 5.83
C ASP A 257 -18.58 35.90 7.35
#